data_a4d5e3b7e34be3dcbec4d47debee6807
#
_entry.id   a4d5e3b7e34be3dcbec4d47debee6807
#
_cell.length_a   1.000
_cell.length_b   1.000
_cell.length_c   1.000
_cell.angle_alpha   90.00
_cell.angle_beta   90.00
_cell.angle_gamma   90.00
#
_symmetry.space_group_name_H-M   'P 1'
#
loop_
_entity.id
_entity.type
_entity.pdbx_description
1 polymer ?
#
loop_
_entity_poly.entity_id
_entity_poly.type
_entity_poly.pdbx_seq_one_letter_code
_entity_poly.pdbx_strand_id
1 'polypeptide(L)'
;YVQDKEGILDITRMRPRLKERSNSEVSILAEMAIKASEEAIKQAGINSSDIDAVICGCSNLQRAYPAVAIEVQQELGISGYAYDMNVACSSATFSIQNAYNDIKSGLADKVLVVNPEICSGHLNFKDRDAHFIFGDAATAVILEKDSNSQSAFKILGTSLKTQFSNNIRNNFGFLNLPENSDPNSPDKL
;
A
#
# COMPACT_ATOMS: atom_id res chain seq x y z
N TYR A 1 -3.42 20.72 2.22
CA TYR A 1 -3.05 21.29 0.91
C TYR A 1 -2.26 22.57 1.15
N VAL A 2 -1.08 22.67 0.54
CA VAL A 2 -0.29 23.91 0.57
C VAL A 2 -0.63 24.67 -0.70
N GLN A 3 -1.31 25.78 -0.55
CA GLN A 3 -1.58 26.72 -1.64
C GLN A 3 -0.49 27.80 -1.65
N ASP A 4 -0.07 28.22 -2.83
CA ASP A 4 0.71 29.44 -2.97
C ASP A 4 -0.15 30.69 -2.70
N LYS A 5 0.46 31.87 -2.79
CA LYS A 5 -0.23 33.14 -2.55
C LYS A 5 -1.33 33.45 -3.59
N GLU A 6 -1.37 32.70 -4.69
CA GLU A 6 -2.33 32.84 -5.78
C GLU A 6 -3.43 31.77 -5.71
N GLY A 7 -3.43 30.94 -4.68
CA GLY A 7 -4.39 29.84 -4.49
C GLY A 7 -4.12 28.62 -5.37
N ILE A 8 -2.96 28.55 -6.00
CA ILE A 8 -2.54 27.42 -6.81
C ILE A 8 -1.87 26.39 -5.92
N LEU A 9 -2.25 25.12 -6.06
CA LEU A 9 -1.61 24.02 -5.36
C LEU A 9 -0.12 23.91 -5.73
N ASP A 10 0.75 24.10 -4.75
CA ASP A 10 2.19 23.92 -4.95
C ASP A 10 2.54 22.42 -4.96
N ILE A 11 2.38 21.82 -6.11
CA ILE A 11 2.71 20.40 -6.33
C ILE A 11 4.21 20.11 -6.19
N THR A 12 5.08 21.14 -6.26
CA THR A 12 6.53 20.94 -6.10
C THR A 12 6.89 20.60 -4.67
N ARG A 13 6.10 21.05 -3.69
CA ARG A 13 6.25 20.71 -2.27
C ARG A 13 5.75 19.31 -1.91
N MET A 14 4.91 18.70 -2.73
CA MET A 14 4.42 17.34 -2.50
C MET A 14 5.44 16.28 -2.90
N ARG A 15 6.43 16.62 -3.74
CA ARG A 15 7.44 15.70 -4.27
C ARG A 15 8.85 15.77 -3.67
N PRO A 16 9.26 16.78 -2.86
CA PRO A 16 10.64 16.87 -2.39
C PRO A 16 11.10 15.61 -1.68
N ARG A 17 10.23 14.99 -0.87
CA ARG A 17 10.54 13.76 -0.14
C ARG A 17 10.87 12.57 -1.03
N LEU A 18 10.31 12.49 -2.23
CA LEU A 18 10.59 11.41 -3.18
C LEU A 18 11.94 11.59 -3.89
N LYS A 19 12.40 12.83 -4.05
CA LYS A 19 13.66 13.16 -4.75
C LYS A 19 14.89 13.11 -3.85
N GLU A 20 14.73 13.35 -2.56
CA GLU A 20 15.82 13.54 -1.60
C GLU A 20 16.22 12.25 -0.86
N ARG A 21 15.43 11.17 -0.98
CA ARG A 21 15.76 9.90 -0.32
C ARG A 21 16.88 9.18 -1.04
N SER A 22 17.88 8.72 -0.28
CA SER A 22 18.92 7.84 -0.78
C SER A 22 18.32 6.47 -1.14
N ASN A 23 18.98 5.71 -2.01
CA ASN A 23 18.54 4.36 -2.39
C ASN A 23 18.60 3.35 -1.23
N SER A 24 19.26 3.71 -0.13
CA SER A 24 19.38 2.87 1.07
C SER A 24 18.29 3.11 2.11
N GLU A 25 17.49 4.16 1.95
CA GLU A 25 16.39 4.44 2.86
C GLU A 25 15.16 3.63 2.54
N VAL A 26 14.41 3.30 3.58
CA VAL A 26 13.09 2.68 3.50
C VAL A 26 12.18 3.52 2.58
N SER A 27 11.42 2.89 1.74
CA SER A 27 10.47 3.60 0.86
C SER A 27 9.41 4.35 1.67
N ILE A 28 8.86 5.43 1.11
CA ILE A 28 7.78 6.18 1.78
C ILE A 28 6.56 5.28 1.99
N LEU A 29 6.27 4.40 1.05
CA LEU A 29 5.20 3.42 1.19
C LEU A 29 5.44 2.49 2.38
N ALA A 30 6.66 1.97 2.53
CA ALA A 30 7.00 1.14 3.67
C ALA A 30 6.95 1.94 4.99
N GLU A 31 7.42 3.18 5.02
CA GLU A 31 7.31 4.04 6.20
C GLU A 31 5.86 4.25 6.63
N MET A 32 4.95 4.49 5.70
CA MET A 32 3.52 4.61 5.98
C MET A 32 2.94 3.28 6.47
N ALA A 33 3.31 2.17 5.83
CA ALA A 33 2.88 0.83 6.21
C ALA A 33 3.38 0.44 7.62
N ILE A 34 4.63 0.75 7.95
CA ILE A 34 5.22 0.50 9.28
C ILE A 34 4.41 1.20 10.37
N LYS A 35 4.11 2.49 10.19
CA LYS A 35 3.31 3.24 11.17
C LYS A 35 1.92 2.66 11.37
N ALA A 36 1.24 2.28 10.29
CA ALA A 36 -0.06 1.62 10.37
C ALA A 36 0.03 0.25 11.06
N SER A 37 1.12 -0.49 10.80
CA SER A 37 1.38 -1.80 11.40
C SER A 37 1.66 -1.71 12.90
N GLU A 38 2.47 -0.75 13.33
CA GLU A 38 2.75 -0.52 14.76
C GLU A 38 1.47 -0.23 15.53
N GLU A 39 0.57 0.55 14.95
CA GLU A 39 -0.74 0.82 15.55
C GLU A 39 -1.61 -0.44 15.61
N ALA A 40 -1.67 -1.23 14.55
CA ALA A 40 -2.43 -2.47 14.50
C ALA A 40 -1.90 -3.51 15.51
N ILE A 41 -0.57 -3.68 15.60
CA ILE A 41 0.11 -4.58 16.56
C ILE A 41 -0.22 -4.15 17.99
N LYS A 42 -0.13 -2.85 18.28
CA LYS A 42 -0.46 -2.30 19.59
C LYS A 42 -1.93 -2.52 19.95
N GLN A 43 -2.85 -2.30 19.02
CA GLN A 43 -4.29 -2.51 19.24
C GLN A 43 -4.64 -3.99 19.42
N ALA A 44 -3.93 -4.88 18.73
CA ALA A 44 -4.10 -6.33 18.90
C ALA A 44 -3.50 -6.85 20.20
N GLY A 45 -2.61 -6.09 20.87
CA GLY A 45 -1.95 -6.49 22.11
C GLY A 45 -0.96 -7.64 21.93
N ILE A 46 -0.32 -7.74 20.76
CA ILE A 46 0.67 -8.77 20.41
C ILE A 46 2.05 -8.14 20.19
N ASN A 47 3.06 -8.99 20.03
CA ASN A 47 4.39 -8.55 19.60
C ASN A 47 4.58 -8.78 18.10
N SER A 48 5.45 -8.00 17.46
CA SER A 48 5.80 -8.23 16.06
C SER A 48 6.40 -9.62 15.81
N SER A 49 7.11 -10.17 16.80
CA SER A 49 7.65 -11.54 16.75
C SER A 49 6.60 -12.64 16.70
N ASP A 50 5.34 -12.33 17.01
CA ASP A 50 4.23 -13.29 16.94
C ASP A 50 3.62 -13.40 15.53
N ILE A 51 4.08 -12.56 14.58
CA ILE A 51 3.59 -12.49 13.22
C ILE A 51 4.43 -13.39 12.32
N ASP A 52 3.77 -14.27 11.56
CA ASP A 52 4.40 -15.26 10.69
C ASP A 52 4.58 -14.77 9.24
N ALA A 53 3.80 -13.78 8.83
CA ALA A 53 3.86 -13.28 7.47
C ALA A 53 3.43 -11.82 7.34
N VAL A 54 3.97 -11.14 6.31
CA VAL A 54 3.57 -9.80 5.90
C VAL A 54 3.09 -9.81 4.45
N ILE A 55 1.87 -9.39 4.20
CA ILE A 55 1.33 -9.24 2.83
C ILE A 55 1.04 -7.76 2.61
N CYS A 56 1.69 -7.17 1.60
CA CYS A 56 1.43 -5.79 1.20
C CYS A 56 0.57 -5.76 -0.06
N GLY A 57 -0.66 -5.28 0.07
CA GLY A 57 -1.52 -5.00 -1.07
C GLY A 57 -1.37 -3.54 -1.50
N CYS A 58 -0.66 -3.31 -2.60
CA CYS A 58 -0.35 -1.98 -3.11
C CYS A 58 -0.29 -1.98 -4.63
N SER A 59 -0.83 -0.93 -5.26
CA SER A 59 -0.80 -0.78 -6.71
C SER A 59 0.23 0.23 -7.20
N ASN A 60 0.65 1.18 -6.36
CA ASN A 60 1.54 2.27 -6.73
C ASN A 60 2.92 2.12 -6.06
N LEU A 61 3.65 1.08 -6.42
CA LEU A 61 4.97 0.81 -5.86
C LEU A 61 5.97 1.91 -6.23
N GLN A 62 6.68 2.42 -5.24
CA GLN A 62 7.73 3.43 -5.43
C GLN A 62 8.91 2.89 -6.24
N ARG A 63 9.19 1.60 -6.10
CA ARG A 63 10.28 0.90 -6.78
C ARG A 63 9.88 -0.57 -7.02
N ALA A 64 10.55 -1.20 -7.97
CA ALA A 64 10.26 -2.59 -8.30
C ALA A 64 10.74 -3.58 -7.22
N TYR A 65 11.83 -3.26 -6.55
CA TYR A 65 12.44 -4.06 -5.45
C TYR A 65 13.33 -3.17 -4.57
N PRO A 66 13.50 -3.52 -3.27
CA PRO A 66 12.84 -4.62 -2.59
C PRO A 66 11.32 -4.44 -2.54
N ALA A 67 10.57 -5.53 -2.27
CA ALA A 67 9.15 -5.47 -2.00
C ALA A 67 8.86 -4.63 -0.74
N VAL A 68 7.78 -3.88 -0.73
CA VAL A 68 7.37 -3.07 0.43
C VAL A 68 7.13 -3.96 1.65
N ALA A 69 6.52 -5.13 1.47
CA ALA A 69 6.30 -6.09 2.54
C ALA A 69 7.61 -6.54 3.20
N ILE A 70 8.69 -6.70 2.42
CA ILE A 70 10.02 -7.10 2.94
C ILE A 70 10.64 -5.94 3.71
N GLU A 71 10.48 -4.69 3.27
CA GLU A 71 10.94 -3.52 4.03
C GLU A 71 10.21 -3.42 5.37
N VAL A 72 8.89 -3.63 5.39
CA VAL A 72 8.06 -3.65 6.61
C VAL A 72 8.49 -4.78 7.54
N GLN A 73 8.68 -5.98 7.00
CA GLN A 73 9.14 -7.16 7.73
C GLN A 73 10.46 -6.89 8.45
N GLN A 74 11.44 -6.35 7.73
CA GLN A 74 12.76 -6.03 8.24
C GLN A 74 12.71 -5.02 9.39
N GLU A 75 11.99 -3.91 9.19
CA GLU A 75 11.90 -2.82 10.17
C GLU A 75 11.17 -3.23 11.45
N LEU A 76 10.16 -4.09 11.34
CA LEU A 76 9.39 -4.58 12.48
C LEU A 76 10.01 -5.81 13.15
N GLY A 77 11.10 -6.36 12.59
CA GLY A 77 11.75 -7.56 13.11
C GLY A 77 10.87 -8.82 13.03
N ILE A 78 10.01 -8.90 12.02
CA ILE A 78 9.12 -10.04 11.80
C ILE A 78 9.90 -11.17 11.13
N SER A 79 9.77 -12.38 11.62
CA SER A 79 10.30 -13.59 10.99
C SER A 79 9.28 -14.19 10.02
N GLY A 80 9.72 -15.10 9.14
CA GLY A 80 8.84 -15.78 8.21
C GLY A 80 8.91 -15.21 6.79
N TYR A 81 7.77 -15.04 6.10
CA TYR A 81 7.76 -14.62 4.71
C TYR A 81 7.02 -13.30 4.47
N ALA A 82 7.39 -12.62 3.40
CA ALA A 82 6.74 -11.37 3.01
C ALA A 82 6.69 -11.21 1.50
N TYR A 83 5.60 -10.64 0.98
CA TYR A 83 5.47 -10.35 -0.45
C TYR A 83 4.45 -9.22 -0.71
N ASP A 84 4.63 -8.56 -1.86
CA ASP A 84 3.68 -7.59 -2.38
C ASP A 84 2.71 -8.26 -3.35
N MET A 85 1.47 -7.76 -3.38
CA MET A 85 0.50 -8.14 -4.39
C MET A 85 -0.23 -6.91 -4.93
N ASN A 86 -0.64 -6.99 -6.19
CA ASN A 86 -1.33 -5.93 -6.88
C ASN A 86 -2.58 -6.43 -7.59
N VAL A 87 -3.72 -5.98 -7.14
CA VAL A 87 -5.03 -6.13 -7.78
C VAL A 87 -5.71 -4.76 -7.81
N ALA A 88 -4.94 -3.72 -8.11
CA ALA A 88 -5.38 -2.33 -8.10
C ALA A 88 -6.13 -1.97 -6.81
N CYS A 89 -7.28 -1.30 -6.89
CA CYS A 89 -8.09 -0.89 -5.73
C CYS A 89 -8.61 -2.07 -4.88
N SER A 90 -8.56 -3.30 -5.39
CA SER A 90 -8.99 -4.50 -4.66
C SER A 90 -7.84 -5.23 -3.95
N SER A 91 -6.62 -4.67 -3.96
CA SER A 91 -5.44 -5.31 -3.37
C SER A 91 -5.65 -5.67 -1.91
N ALA A 92 -6.28 -4.81 -1.12
CA ALA A 92 -6.60 -5.09 0.29
C ALA A 92 -7.51 -6.32 0.44
N THR A 93 -8.58 -6.42 -0.35
CA THR A 93 -9.51 -7.55 -0.31
C THR A 93 -8.82 -8.87 -0.65
N PHE A 94 -8.00 -8.86 -1.70
CA PHE A 94 -7.26 -10.05 -2.11
C PHE A 94 -6.14 -10.41 -1.12
N SER A 95 -5.48 -9.43 -0.51
CA SER A 95 -4.49 -9.67 0.54
C SER A 95 -5.11 -10.33 1.78
N ILE A 96 -6.28 -9.85 2.21
CA ILE A 96 -7.04 -10.46 3.30
C ILE A 96 -7.44 -11.89 2.95
N GLN A 97 -7.88 -12.14 1.70
CA GLN A 97 -8.20 -13.50 1.25
C GLN A 97 -6.98 -14.41 1.29
N ASN A 98 -5.82 -13.93 0.84
CA ASN A 98 -4.59 -14.74 0.88
C ASN A 98 -4.17 -15.03 2.31
N ALA A 99 -4.17 -14.04 3.20
CA ALA A 99 -3.90 -14.24 4.62
C ALA A 99 -4.87 -15.26 5.25
N TYR A 100 -6.16 -15.17 4.91
CA TYR A 100 -7.14 -16.18 5.34
C TYR A 100 -6.79 -17.58 4.84
N ASN A 101 -6.39 -17.73 3.58
CA ASN A 101 -6.01 -19.01 2.99
C ASN A 101 -4.74 -19.57 3.67
N ASP A 102 -3.74 -18.73 3.93
CA ASP A 102 -2.50 -19.13 4.62
C ASP A 102 -2.79 -19.65 6.02
N ILE A 103 -3.66 -18.95 6.76
CA ILE A 103 -4.09 -19.38 8.09
C ILE A 103 -4.90 -20.68 8.02
N LYS A 104 -5.83 -20.79 7.07
CA LYS A 104 -6.65 -22.00 6.90
C LYS A 104 -5.85 -23.22 6.49
N SER A 105 -4.79 -23.05 5.71
CA SER A 105 -3.87 -24.12 5.31
C SER A 105 -2.88 -24.52 6.40
N GLY A 106 -2.74 -23.72 7.47
CA GLY A 106 -1.76 -23.91 8.53
C GLY A 106 -0.34 -23.43 8.14
N LEU A 107 -0.22 -22.63 7.09
CA LEU A 107 1.05 -22.02 6.69
C LEU A 107 1.47 -20.90 7.65
N ALA A 108 0.50 -20.20 8.23
CA ALA A 108 0.69 -19.15 9.22
C ALA A 108 -0.42 -19.20 10.27
N ASP A 109 -0.15 -18.75 11.48
CA ASP A 109 -1.15 -18.54 12.52
C ASP A 109 -1.54 -17.06 12.65
N LYS A 110 -0.61 -16.13 12.34
CA LYS A 110 -0.84 -14.69 12.32
C LYS A 110 -0.23 -14.04 11.09
N VAL A 111 -1.02 -13.26 10.38
CA VAL A 111 -0.61 -12.55 9.17
C VAL A 111 -0.91 -11.06 9.30
N LEU A 112 0.09 -10.23 9.09
CA LEU A 112 -0.05 -8.79 8.95
C LEU A 112 -0.34 -8.45 7.50
N VAL A 113 -1.49 -7.84 7.24
CA VAL A 113 -1.85 -7.29 5.92
C VAL A 113 -1.74 -5.78 5.98
N VAL A 114 -0.93 -5.19 5.09
CA VAL A 114 -0.73 -3.74 5.00
C VAL A 114 -1.11 -3.23 3.62
N ASN A 115 -1.69 -2.04 3.57
CA ASN A 115 -2.16 -1.45 2.32
C ASN A 115 -1.76 0.04 2.27
N PRO A 116 -0.50 0.35 1.95
CA PRO A 116 -0.05 1.72 1.71
C PRO A 116 -0.30 2.09 0.25
N GLU A 117 -0.82 3.29 0.01
CA GLU A 117 -0.98 3.85 -1.33
C GLU A 117 -0.59 5.32 -1.36
N ILE A 118 0.19 5.71 -2.37
CA ILE A 118 0.51 7.10 -2.67
C ILE A 118 0.00 7.42 -4.07
N CYS A 119 -1.28 7.73 -4.16
CA CYS A 119 -1.93 8.08 -5.42
C CYS A 119 -1.63 9.52 -5.87
N SER A 120 -1.26 10.41 -4.94
CA SER A 120 -0.93 11.80 -5.25
C SER A 120 0.23 11.94 -6.25
N GLY A 121 1.12 10.94 -6.31
CA GLY A 121 2.24 10.91 -7.27
C GLY A 121 1.81 10.77 -8.72
N HIS A 122 0.60 10.30 -8.98
CA HIS A 122 0.05 10.05 -10.32
C HIS A 122 -1.00 11.09 -10.74
N LEU A 123 -1.48 11.90 -9.81
CA LEU A 123 -2.55 12.86 -10.09
C LEU A 123 -2.04 14.07 -10.87
N ASN A 124 -2.81 14.49 -11.87
CA ASN A 124 -2.68 15.79 -12.47
C ASN A 124 -3.53 16.80 -11.68
N PHE A 125 -2.90 17.53 -10.76
CA PHE A 125 -3.60 18.50 -9.91
C PHE A 125 -4.19 19.70 -10.66
N LYS A 126 -3.89 19.86 -11.94
CA LYS A 126 -4.51 20.87 -12.82
C LYS A 126 -5.77 20.37 -13.50
N ASP A 127 -6.00 19.05 -13.49
CA ASP A 127 -7.22 18.45 -14.01
C ASP A 127 -8.34 18.57 -12.98
N ARG A 128 -9.37 19.33 -13.31
CA ARG A 128 -10.51 19.56 -12.42
C ARG A 128 -11.44 18.37 -12.29
N ASP A 129 -11.39 17.44 -13.23
CA ASP A 129 -12.31 16.31 -13.29
C ASP A 129 -11.81 15.13 -12.46
N ALA A 130 -10.49 14.98 -12.28
CA ALA A 130 -9.90 13.80 -11.65
C ALA A 130 -8.98 14.08 -10.45
N HIS A 131 -8.47 15.30 -10.25
CA HIS A 131 -7.43 15.60 -9.24
C HIS A 131 -7.83 15.31 -7.79
N PHE A 132 -9.11 15.22 -7.49
CA PHE A 132 -9.65 15.02 -6.13
C PHE A 132 -10.06 13.57 -5.83
N ILE A 133 -9.99 12.68 -6.82
CA ILE A 133 -10.60 11.34 -6.71
C ILE A 133 -9.76 10.39 -5.84
N PHE A 134 -8.45 10.60 -5.77
CA PHE A 134 -7.53 9.75 -5.01
C PHE A 134 -6.79 10.53 -3.93
N GLY A 135 -6.34 9.82 -2.92
CA GLY A 135 -5.52 10.35 -1.83
C GLY A 135 -4.46 9.35 -1.40
N ASP A 136 -3.61 9.78 -0.47
CA ASP A 136 -2.56 8.96 0.12
C ASP A 136 -3.03 8.43 1.46
N ALA A 137 -2.87 7.15 1.68
CA ALA A 137 -3.25 6.49 2.93
C ALA A 137 -2.46 5.21 3.15
N ALA A 138 -2.37 4.78 4.39
CA ALA A 138 -1.93 3.43 4.74
C ALA A 138 -2.85 2.84 5.80
N THR A 139 -3.15 1.56 5.65
CA THR A 139 -3.92 0.79 6.62
C THR A 139 -3.21 -0.52 6.91
N ALA A 140 -3.47 -1.08 8.11
CA ALA A 140 -2.97 -2.38 8.49
C ALA A 140 -4.06 -3.16 9.23
N VAL A 141 -4.08 -4.47 9.04
CA VAL A 141 -4.94 -5.39 9.76
C VAL A 141 -4.17 -6.68 10.07
N ILE A 142 -4.42 -7.24 11.25
CA ILE A 142 -3.87 -8.52 11.65
C ILE A 142 -4.97 -9.57 11.54
N LEU A 143 -4.69 -10.63 10.78
CA LEU A 143 -5.51 -11.83 10.76
C LEU A 143 -4.84 -12.87 11.63
N GLU A 144 -5.63 -13.56 12.46
CA GLU A 144 -5.16 -14.65 13.30
C GLU A 144 -6.17 -15.80 13.32
N LYS A 145 -5.66 -17.00 13.61
CA LYS A 145 -6.46 -18.23 13.61
C LYS A 145 -7.55 -18.22 14.66
N ASP A 146 -7.19 -17.85 15.87
CA ASP A 146 -8.08 -17.81 17.02
C ASP A 146 -7.81 -16.52 17.81
N SER A 147 -8.74 -15.57 17.76
CA SER A 147 -8.63 -14.33 18.52
C SER A 147 -9.44 -14.41 19.81
N ASN A 148 -8.79 -14.04 20.91
CA ASN A 148 -9.46 -13.81 22.19
C ASN A 148 -9.92 -12.34 22.35
N SER A 149 -9.69 -11.50 21.34
CA SER A 149 -10.05 -10.09 21.39
C SER A 149 -11.56 -9.90 21.28
N GLN A 150 -12.15 -9.15 22.21
CA GLN A 150 -13.58 -8.80 22.17
C GLN A 150 -13.93 -7.83 21.02
N SER A 151 -12.93 -7.18 20.44
CA SER A 151 -13.08 -6.25 19.31
C SER A 151 -12.75 -6.87 17.94
N ALA A 152 -12.45 -8.16 17.89
CA ALA A 152 -12.13 -8.86 16.65
C ALA A 152 -13.39 -9.15 15.80
N PHE A 153 -13.21 -9.09 14.49
CA PHE A 153 -14.19 -9.52 13.50
C PHE A 153 -13.87 -10.92 13.01
N LYS A 154 -14.88 -11.76 12.88
CA LYS A 154 -14.73 -13.10 12.32
C LYS A 154 -15.03 -13.09 10.82
N ILE A 155 -14.13 -13.62 10.01
CA ILE A 155 -14.39 -13.87 8.59
C ILE A 155 -15.30 -15.09 8.49
N LEU A 156 -16.54 -14.89 8.04
CA LEU A 156 -17.54 -15.94 7.91
C LEU A 156 -17.49 -16.63 6.55
N GLY A 157 -17.02 -15.94 5.52
CA GLY A 157 -16.91 -16.47 4.16
C GLY A 157 -16.26 -15.44 3.24
N THR A 158 -15.79 -15.93 2.11
CA THR A 158 -15.11 -15.12 1.11
C THR A 158 -15.63 -15.43 -0.29
N SER A 159 -15.67 -14.43 -1.15
CA SER A 159 -16.00 -14.58 -2.57
C SER A 159 -15.23 -13.53 -3.37
N LEU A 160 -14.46 -13.98 -4.33
CA LEU A 160 -13.68 -13.12 -5.22
C LEU A 160 -14.10 -13.34 -6.67
N LYS A 161 -14.15 -12.25 -7.42
CA LYS A 161 -14.40 -12.27 -8.86
C LYS A 161 -13.61 -11.15 -9.52
N THR A 162 -13.02 -11.42 -10.66
CA THR A 162 -12.38 -10.41 -11.51
C THR A 162 -13.05 -10.38 -12.88
N GLN A 163 -13.13 -9.19 -13.44
CA GLN A 163 -13.64 -8.97 -14.80
C GLN A 163 -12.81 -7.88 -15.47
N PHE A 164 -12.34 -8.14 -16.67
CA PHE A 164 -11.63 -7.15 -17.46
C PHE A 164 -12.53 -5.95 -17.78
N SER A 165 -11.97 -4.75 -17.63
CA SER A 165 -12.58 -3.49 -18.09
C SER A 165 -11.48 -2.53 -18.48
N ASN A 166 -11.77 -1.68 -19.45
CA ASN A 166 -10.89 -0.60 -19.89
C ASN A 166 -11.35 0.79 -19.40
N ASN A 167 -12.35 0.83 -18.53
CA ASN A 167 -12.93 2.09 -18.06
C ASN A 167 -11.96 2.90 -17.19
N ILE A 168 -11.03 2.20 -16.50
CA ILE A 168 -9.94 2.83 -15.75
C ILE A 168 -8.65 2.16 -16.22
N ARG A 169 -7.70 2.96 -16.69
CA ARG A 169 -6.44 2.48 -17.19
C ARG A 169 -5.32 3.44 -16.82
N ASN A 170 -4.25 2.89 -16.24
CA ASN A 170 -2.98 3.56 -16.11
C ASN A 170 -2.03 3.02 -17.19
N ASN A 171 -1.64 3.86 -18.14
CA ASN A 171 -0.69 3.50 -19.18
C ASN A 171 0.77 3.71 -18.76
N PHE A 172 0.98 4.22 -17.57
CA PHE A 172 2.29 4.53 -17.04
C PHE A 172 2.92 3.30 -16.39
N GLY A 173 4.17 2.99 -16.74
CA GLY A 173 4.88 1.86 -16.17
C GLY A 173 6.30 1.75 -16.68
N PHE A 174 6.98 0.68 -16.30
CA PHE A 174 8.39 0.46 -16.62
C PHE A 174 8.72 0.54 -18.12
N LEU A 175 7.83 0.00 -18.96
CA LEU A 175 8.00 0.02 -20.42
C LEU A 175 7.31 1.21 -21.11
N ASN A 176 6.45 1.90 -20.41
CA ASN A 176 5.69 3.04 -20.94
C ASN A 176 6.06 4.30 -20.16
N LEU A 177 7.32 4.68 -20.26
CA LEU A 177 7.77 5.96 -19.71
C LEU A 177 7.20 7.08 -20.60
N PRO A 178 6.75 8.21 -20.03
CA PRO A 178 6.34 9.35 -20.82
C PRO A 178 7.52 9.81 -21.67
N GLU A 179 7.26 10.12 -22.95
CA GLU A 179 8.28 10.53 -23.93
C GLU A 179 9.09 11.76 -23.47
N ASN A 180 8.49 12.58 -22.64
CA ASN A 180 9.18 13.65 -21.92
C ASN A 180 8.99 13.36 -20.43
N SER A 181 10.07 13.14 -19.72
CA SER A 181 10.08 12.96 -18.25
C SER A 181 9.59 14.20 -17.48
N ASP A 182 8.84 15.09 -18.13
CA ASP A 182 8.20 16.23 -17.51
C ASP A 182 7.14 15.73 -16.52
N PRO A 183 7.35 15.96 -15.22
CA PRO A 183 6.38 15.61 -14.20
C PRO A 183 5.01 16.31 -14.38
N ASN A 184 4.92 17.29 -15.25
CA ASN A 184 3.70 18.06 -15.53
C ASN A 184 3.04 17.70 -16.86
N SER A 185 3.51 16.65 -17.55
CA SER A 185 2.88 16.21 -18.79
C SER A 185 1.42 15.80 -18.53
N PRO A 186 0.46 16.30 -19.35
CA PRO A 186 -0.95 15.92 -19.23
C PRO A 186 -1.22 14.44 -19.54
N ASP A 187 -0.27 13.73 -20.12
CA ASP A 187 -0.41 12.34 -20.56
C ASP A 187 -0.17 11.30 -19.44
N LYS A 188 -0.23 11.70 -18.17
CA LYS A 188 0.08 10.84 -17.03
C LYS A 188 -1.08 10.01 -16.48
N LEU A 189 -2.28 10.22 -16.96
CA LEU A 189 -3.47 9.42 -16.64
C LEU A 189 -4.24 9.07 -17.89
#